data_811191833ecf6d28598329b97476a6c8
#
_entry.id   811191833ecf6d28598329b97476a6c8
#
_cell.length_a   1.000
_cell.length_b   1.000
_cell.length_c   1.000
_cell.angle_alpha   90.00
_cell.angle_beta   90.00
_cell.angle_gamma   90.00
#
_symmetry.space_group_name_H-M   'P 1'
#
loop_
_entity.id
_entity.type
_entity.pdbx_description
1 polymer ?
#
loop_
_entity_poly.entity_id
_entity_poly.type
_entity_poly.pdbx_seq_one_letter_code
_entity_poly.pdbx_strand_id
1 'polypeptide(L)'
;MITVKRIAASPVFIFGAALATRLASATYILSSRFGPQLLFVRNEPSHIAAALVSGLGFSSPYAGAPNAPTAQQPPLYPLMLAGIFKLFGICTVASAWTAVLVNALAGAVTAVLLYHVGRIHFGETVGTLAAWLWVLPWMYQTNAFSVSLTTAYLAALGFTALFLWDPKRLEGNRRWLVLGVYSGLLVLLQPSLLTVVLVYGGWLAVSKGSSPRVLIALAGFLLTLAPWTVRNYVTFERFIPLRDNLGLELWLGNRPGMQGTVDFSVDFPGADPANYARLGELRFMDGKLEASSKFIRSAPTAFIGRVLRRMVEFWYVPYPFPWIAVSILGWLGATWAIRKDRNGRVWLTMLTVFPLVYYVTHNFPTYRHPIEPLIVLLAANAIVEIIAQAKKAVATKKFPIGR
;
A
#
# COMPACT_ATOMS: atom_id res chain seq x y z
N MET A 1 16.12 -17.38 29.84
CA MET A 1 16.43 -16.76 28.53
C MET A 1 15.87 -17.54 27.34
N ILE A 2 15.93 -18.86 27.27
CA ILE A 2 15.39 -19.68 26.15
C ILE A 2 13.86 -19.55 26.05
N THR A 3 13.14 -19.51 27.16
CA THR A 3 11.67 -19.40 27.19
C THR A 3 11.17 -18.06 26.61
N VAL A 4 11.81 -16.94 26.95
CA VAL A 4 11.43 -15.60 26.46
C VAL A 4 11.64 -15.49 24.95
N LYS A 5 12.77 -16.01 24.42
CA LYS A 5 13.02 -16.06 22.98
C LYS A 5 11.97 -16.86 22.22
N ARG A 6 11.55 -18.00 22.76
CA ARG A 6 10.49 -18.84 22.16
C ARG A 6 9.14 -18.14 22.13
N ILE A 7 8.78 -17.43 23.21
CA ILE A 7 7.53 -16.66 23.28
C ILE A 7 7.57 -15.51 22.28
N ALA A 8 8.67 -14.75 22.24
CA ALA A 8 8.82 -13.61 21.31
C ALA A 8 8.79 -14.02 19.83
N ALA A 9 9.19 -15.25 19.48
CA ALA A 9 9.11 -15.81 18.14
C ALA A 9 7.83 -16.60 17.86
N SER A 10 6.87 -16.62 18.79
CA SER A 10 5.59 -17.30 18.60
C SER A 10 4.67 -16.50 17.67
N PRO A 11 4.22 -17.06 16.52
CA PRO A 11 3.28 -16.37 15.64
C PRO A 11 1.96 -15.99 16.33
N VAL A 12 1.48 -16.82 17.26
CA VAL A 12 0.25 -16.56 18.02
C VAL A 12 0.43 -15.36 18.95
N PHE A 13 1.58 -15.28 19.63
CA PHE A 13 1.90 -14.16 20.52
C PHE A 13 2.10 -12.85 19.74
N ILE A 14 2.82 -12.90 18.59
CA ILE A 14 2.99 -11.77 17.68
C ILE A 14 1.62 -11.28 17.19
N PHE A 15 0.75 -12.19 16.73
CA PHE A 15 -0.60 -11.85 16.29
C PHE A 15 -1.41 -11.16 17.38
N GLY A 16 -1.46 -11.78 18.58
CA GLY A 16 -2.21 -11.23 19.71
C GLY A 16 -1.72 -9.85 20.14
N ALA A 17 -0.40 -9.65 20.22
CA ALA A 17 0.19 -8.36 20.57
C ALA A 17 -0.12 -7.30 19.49
N ALA A 18 0.01 -7.66 18.20
CA ALA A 18 -0.28 -6.77 17.10
C ALA A 18 -1.76 -6.38 17.01
N LEU A 19 -2.67 -7.31 17.29
CA LEU A 19 -4.11 -7.04 17.31
C LEU A 19 -4.47 -6.16 18.53
N ALA A 20 -3.96 -6.48 19.70
CA ALA A 20 -4.24 -5.74 20.92
C ALA A 20 -3.78 -4.27 20.83
N THR A 21 -2.57 -4.02 20.33
CA THR A 21 -2.05 -2.64 20.18
C THR A 21 -2.89 -1.82 19.22
N ARG A 22 -3.36 -2.41 18.11
CA ARG A 22 -4.20 -1.71 17.12
C ARG A 22 -5.60 -1.44 17.63
N LEU A 23 -6.23 -2.40 18.28
CA LEU A 23 -7.55 -2.22 18.87
C LEU A 23 -7.51 -1.21 20.02
N ALA A 24 -6.50 -1.26 20.89
CA ALA A 24 -6.33 -0.28 21.97
C ALA A 24 -6.15 1.13 21.42
N SER A 25 -5.31 1.30 20.40
CA SER A 25 -5.11 2.59 19.73
C SER A 25 -6.40 3.10 19.07
N ALA A 26 -7.11 2.24 18.34
CA ALA A 26 -8.36 2.60 17.68
C ALA A 26 -9.43 3.00 18.72
N THR A 27 -9.60 2.24 19.79
CA THR A 27 -10.55 2.55 20.87
C THR A 27 -10.22 3.88 21.52
N TYR A 28 -8.95 4.13 21.86
CA TYR A 28 -8.52 5.39 22.46
C TYR A 28 -8.85 6.59 21.58
N ILE A 29 -8.52 6.53 20.28
CA ILE A 29 -8.72 7.66 19.37
C ILE A 29 -10.21 7.90 19.09
N LEU A 30 -10.99 6.83 18.85
CA LEU A 30 -12.41 6.95 18.56
C LEU A 30 -13.23 7.41 19.77
N SER A 31 -12.82 7.04 20.99
CA SER A 31 -13.49 7.52 22.21
C SER A 31 -13.13 8.96 22.60
N SER A 32 -11.92 9.43 22.23
CA SER A 32 -11.39 10.70 22.69
C SER A 32 -11.53 11.86 21.69
N ARG A 33 -11.63 11.58 20.38
CA ARG A 33 -11.51 12.61 19.34
C ARG A 33 -12.60 12.64 18.29
N PHE A 34 -13.21 11.52 17.93
CA PHE A 34 -14.13 11.44 16.78
C PHE A 34 -15.28 10.47 17.02
N GLY A 35 -16.52 10.88 16.67
CA GLY A 35 -17.61 9.92 16.52
C GLY A 35 -17.30 8.95 15.35
N PRO A 36 -17.52 7.63 15.52
CA PRO A 36 -17.19 6.64 14.48
C PRO A 36 -17.80 6.91 13.11
N GLN A 37 -18.96 7.56 13.06
CA GLN A 37 -19.67 7.91 11.83
C GLN A 37 -18.89 8.90 10.96
N LEU A 38 -18.05 9.76 11.56
CA LEU A 38 -17.22 10.73 10.83
C LEU A 38 -16.12 10.05 10.00
N LEU A 39 -15.83 8.76 10.24
CA LEU A 39 -14.85 8.00 9.47
C LEU A 39 -15.23 7.82 8.00
N PHE A 40 -16.52 7.93 7.66
CA PHE A 40 -17.02 7.77 6.30
C PHE A 40 -17.14 9.09 5.53
N VAL A 41 -17.07 10.20 6.21
CA VAL A 41 -17.10 11.53 5.60
C VAL A 41 -15.84 11.73 4.77
N ARG A 42 -16.01 12.14 3.51
CA ARG A 42 -14.92 12.35 2.53
C ARG A 42 -14.17 11.07 2.11
N ASN A 43 -14.84 9.92 2.12
CA ASN A 43 -14.28 8.65 1.67
C ASN A 43 -15.03 8.17 0.42
N GLU A 44 -14.41 8.28 -0.76
CA GLU A 44 -15.03 7.90 -2.04
C GLU A 44 -15.53 6.45 -2.05
N PRO A 45 -14.75 5.45 -1.58
CA PRO A 45 -15.25 4.08 -1.49
C PRO A 45 -16.51 3.94 -0.66
N SER A 46 -16.70 4.79 0.37
CA SER A 46 -17.91 4.76 1.22
C SER A 46 -19.14 5.27 0.46
N HIS A 47 -18.98 6.31 -0.36
CA HIS A 47 -20.07 6.82 -1.21
C HIS A 47 -20.47 5.78 -2.25
N ILE A 48 -19.48 5.17 -2.93
CA ILE A 48 -19.75 4.10 -3.91
C ILE A 48 -20.40 2.89 -3.24
N ALA A 49 -19.94 2.49 -2.06
CA ALA A 49 -20.53 1.38 -1.29
C ALA A 49 -21.99 1.68 -0.88
N ALA A 50 -22.28 2.90 -0.46
CA ALA A 50 -23.64 3.33 -0.14
C ALA A 50 -24.54 3.31 -1.38
N ALA A 51 -24.06 3.77 -2.53
CA ALA A 51 -24.77 3.71 -3.80
C ALA A 51 -25.08 2.27 -4.21
N LEU A 52 -24.09 1.36 -4.07
CA LEU A 52 -24.28 -0.07 -4.35
C LEU A 52 -25.39 -0.71 -3.49
N VAL A 53 -25.38 -0.44 -2.19
CA VAL A 53 -26.40 -0.99 -1.26
C VAL A 53 -27.79 -0.38 -1.52
N SER A 54 -27.83 0.87 -1.99
CA SER A 54 -29.07 1.56 -2.36
C SER A 54 -29.60 1.19 -3.76
N GLY A 55 -28.95 0.25 -4.47
CA GLY A 55 -29.40 -0.21 -5.80
C GLY A 55 -29.01 0.75 -6.95
N LEU A 56 -28.18 1.75 -6.69
CA LEU A 56 -27.74 2.75 -7.68
C LEU A 56 -26.53 2.30 -8.51
N GLY A 57 -26.03 1.08 -8.25
CA GLY A 57 -24.86 0.54 -8.92
C GLY A 57 -23.54 1.14 -8.45
N PHE A 58 -22.44 0.87 -9.19
CA PHE A 58 -21.11 1.41 -8.90
C PHE A 58 -21.02 2.87 -9.39
N SER A 59 -21.44 3.79 -8.56
CA SER A 59 -21.73 5.20 -8.91
C SER A 59 -21.44 6.15 -7.75
N SER A 60 -21.59 7.46 -7.98
CA SER A 60 -21.62 8.52 -6.97
C SER A 60 -20.40 8.55 -6.03
N PRO A 61 -19.15 8.78 -6.54
CA PRO A 61 -17.94 8.67 -5.74
C PRO A 61 -17.74 9.79 -4.69
N TYR A 62 -18.54 10.85 -4.76
CA TYR A 62 -18.43 12.01 -3.86
C TYR A 62 -19.78 12.43 -3.28
N ALA A 63 -19.75 13.12 -2.14
CA ALA A 63 -20.92 13.77 -1.60
C ALA A 63 -21.45 14.82 -2.59
N GLY A 64 -22.73 14.74 -2.91
CA GLY A 64 -23.37 15.63 -3.90
C GLY A 64 -23.04 15.29 -5.37
N ALA A 65 -22.30 14.23 -5.64
CA ALA A 65 -22.13 13.74 -7.01
C ALA A 65 -23.45 13.22 -7.57
N PRO A 66 -23.68 13.36 -8.89
CA PRO A 66 -24.86 12.79 -9.53
C PRO A 66 -24.82 11.26 -9.41
N ASN A 67 -26.00 10.65 -9.48
CA ASN A 67 -26.10 9.19 -9.59
C ASN A 67 -25.68 8.73 -10.99
N ALA A 68 -24.38 8.76 -11.25
CA ALA A 68 -23.77 8.37 -12.50
C ALA A 68 -22.68 7.31 -12.25
N PRO A 69 -22.49 6.38 -13.20
CA PRO A 69 -21.41 5.39 -13.09
C PRO A 69 -20.05 6.05 -12.88
N THR A 70 -19.17 5.37 -12.13
CA THR A 70 -17.80 5.84 -11.88
C THR A 70 -16.76 4.75 -12.14
N ALA A 71 -15.56 5.14 -12.57
CA ALA A 71 -14.34 4.35 -12.58
C ALA A 71 -13.26 4.98 -11.68
N GLN A 72 -13.64 5.89 -10.80
CA GLN A 72 -12.75 6.62 -9.89
C GLN A 72 -12.00 5.70 -8.92
N GLN A 73 -12.63 4.64 -8.47
CA GLN A 73 -12.05 3.68 -7.54
C GLN A 73 -12.06 2.26 -8.14
N PRO A 74 -11.03 1.44 -7.88
CA PRO A 74 -11.07 0.03 -8.25
C PRO A 74 -12.12 -0.72 -7.38
N PRO A 75 -12.66 -1.87 -7.86
CA PRO A 75 -13.91 -2.41 -7.33
C PRO A 75 -13.79 -3.09 -5.97
N LEU A 76 -12.63 -3.64 -5.59
CA LEU A 76 -12.59 -4.60 -4.46
C LEU A 76 -12.94 -3.95 -3.12
N TYR A 77 -12.40 -2.77 -2.84
CA TYR A 77 -12.68 -2.15 -1.55
C TYR A 77 -14.11 -1.60 -1.46
N PRO A 78 -14.64 -0.88 -2.46
CA PRO A 78 -16.06 -0.49 -2.44
C PRO A 78 -17.02 -1.67 -2.32
N LEU A 79 -16.75 -2.79 -2.99
CA LEU A 79 -17.57 -4.01 -2.89
C LEU A 79 -17.51 -4.64 -1.48
N MET A 80 -16.31 -4.72 -0.89
CA MET A 80 -16.15 -5.19 0.49
C MET A 80 -16.92 -4.30 1.47
N LEU A 81 -16.82 -2.99 1.31
CA LEU A 81 -17.49 -2.03 2.17
C LEU A 81 -19.01 -2.06 1.97
N ALA A 82 -19.49 -2.28 0.75
CA ALA A 82 -20.91 -2.51 0.47
C ALA A 82 -21.42 -3.77 1.18
N GLY A 83 -20.63 -4.84 1.24
CA GLY A 83 -20.96 -6.03 2.06
C GLY A 83 -21.09 -5.69 3.55
N ILE A 84 -20.18 -4.89 4.09
CA ILE A 84 -20.24 -4.42 5.48
C ILE A 84 -21.49 -3.56 5.68
N PHE A 85 -21.80 -2.63 4.79
CA PHE A 85 -22.98 -1.77 4.88
C PHE A 85 -24.28 -2.54 4.77
N LYS A 86 -24.32 -3.59 3.95
CA LYS A 86 -25.51 -4.45 3.83
C LYS A 86 -25.80 -5.22 5.12
N LEU A 87 -24.75 -5.61 5.87
CA LEU A 87 -24.88 -6.38 7.12
C LEU A 87 -25.12 -5.49 8.33
N PHE A 88 -24.47 -4.34 8.41
CA PHE A 88 -24.42 -3.50 9.61
C PHE A 88 -25.03 -2.10 9.41
N GLY A 89 -25.54 -1.80 8.22
CA GLY A 89 -26.13 -0.50 7.88
C GLY A 89 -25.12 0.49 7.28
N ILE A 90 -25.64 1.40 6.42
CA ILE A 90 -24.82 2.40 5.71
C ILE A 90 -24.30 3.43 6.71
N CYS A 91 -22.99 3.58 6.79
CA CYS A 91 -22.27 4.56 7.62
C CYS A 91 -22.64 4.53 9.11
N THR A 92 -23.04 3.38 9.63
CA THR A 92 -23.36 3.21 11.05
C THR A 92 -22.10 3.03 11.90
N VAL A 93 -22.25 3.16 13.22
CA VAL A 93 -21.19 2.86 14.20
C VAL A 93 -20.69 1.41 14.04
N ALA A 94 -21.61 0.46 13.82
CA ALA A 94 -21.27 -0.95 13.65
C ALA A 94 -20.46 -1.19 12.37
N SER A 95 -20.81 -0.57 11.25
CA SER A 95 -20.04 -0.66 10.01
C SER A 95 -18.66 -0.02 10.15
N ALA A 96 -18.53 1.09 10.89
CA ALA A 96 -17.26 1.74 11.17
C ALA A 96 -16.31 0.83 11.98
N TRP A 97 -16.82 0.26 13.08
CA TRP A 97 -16.04 -0.67 13.89
C TRP A 97 -15.68 -1.96 13.14
N THR A 98 -16.53 -2.42 12.24
CA THR A 98 -16.22 -3.57 11.38
C THR A 98 -15.04 -3.25 10.43
N ALA A 99 -15.02 -2.08 9.81
CA ALA A 99 -13.88 -1.67 8.96
C ALA A 99 -12.60 -1.49 9.79
N VAL A 100 -12.69 -0.92 10.98
CA VAL A 100 -11.56 -0.81 11.93
C VAL A 100 -11.03 -2.19 12.33
N LEU A 101 -11.92 -3.15 12.59
CA LEU A 101 -11.53 -4.54 12.89
C LEU A 101 -10.82 -5.20 11.71
N VAL A 102 -11.27 -4.97 10.47
CA VAL A 102 -10.58 -5.43 9.25
C VAL A 102 -9.16 -4.88 9.20
N ASN A 103 -8.97 -3.58 9.46
CA ASN A 103 -7.65 -2.96 9.51
C ASN A 103 -6.75 -3.59 10.59
N ALA A 104 -7.28 -3.76 11.80
CA ALA A 104 -6.54 -4.34 12.91
C ALA A 104 -6.13 -5.78 12.63
N LEU A 105 -7.04 -6.59 12.07
CA LEU A 105 -6.74 -7.96 11.66
C LEU A 105 -5.72 -8.01 10.52
N ALA A 106 -5.88 -7.19 9.48
CA ALA A 106 -4.90 -7.11 8.38
C ALA A 106 -3.51 -6.76 8.91
N GLY A 107 -3.41 -5.77 9.79
CA GLY A 107 -2.15 -5.39 10.42
C GLY A 107 -1.55 -6.48 11.31
N ALA A 108 -2.38 -7.23 12.05
CA ALA A 108 -1.92 -8.33 12.90
C ALA A 108 -1.43 -9.53 12.07
N VAL A 109 -2.14 -9.89 10.99
CA VAL A 109 -1.69 -10.93 10.06
C VAL A 109 -0.40 -10.49 9.35
N THR A 110 -0.27 -9.21 8.97
CA THR A 110 0.97 -8.68 8.38
C THR A 110 2.17 -8.87 9.31
N ALA A 111 2.01 -8.68 10.64
CA ALA A 111 3.07 -8.95 11.61
C ALA A 111 3.55 -10.41 11.57
N VAL A 112 2.61 -11.35 11.49
CA VAL A 112 2.92 -12.80 11.39
C VAL A 112 3.59 -13.11 10.04
N LEU A 113 3.12 -12.50 8.95
CA LEU A 113 3.75 -12.66 7.63
C LEU A 113 5.17 -12.12 7.62
N LEU A 114 5.44 -10.97 8.24
CA LEU A 114 6.79 -10.42 8.39
C LEU A 114 7.73 -11.38 9.14
N TYR A 115 7.23 -12.03 10.19
CA TYR A 115 7.99 -13.08 10.86
C TYR A 115 8.37 -14.20 9.89
N HIS A 116 7.40 -14.74 9.15
CA HIS A 116 7.64 -15.85 8.22
C HIS A 116 8.52 -15.46 7.03
N VAL A 117 8.23 -14.34 6.38
CA VAL A 117 9.01 -13.82 5.25
C VAL A 117 10.45 -13.52 5.69
N GLY A 118 10.62 -12.85 6.84
CA GLY A 118 11.93 -12.55 7.40
C GLY A 118 12.71 -13.82 7.70
N ARG A 119 12.08 -14.83 8.28
CA ARG A 119 12.69 -16.13 8.57
C ARG A 119 13.15 -16.85 7.30
N ILE A 120 12.35 -16.79 6.23
CA ILE A 120 12.65 -17.46 4.95
C ILE A 120 13.84 -16.79 4.24
N HIS A 121 13.88 -15.46 4.21
CA HIS A 121 14.83 -14.72 3.39
C HIS A 121 16.09 -14.26 4.15
N PHE A 122 15.99 -14.01 5.47
CA PHE A 122 17.04 -13.38 6.27
C PHE A 122 17.35 -14.12 7.58
N GLY A 123 16.57 -15.12 7.96
CA GLY A 123 16.72 -15.89 9.20
C GLY A 123 15.78 -15.45 10.33
N GLU A 124 15.68 -16.29 11.35
CA GLU A 124 14.69 -16.16 12.44
C GLU A 124 14.81 -14.85 13.22
N THR A 125 16.05 -14.40 13.48
CA THR A 125 16.29 -13.16 14.23
C THR A 125 15.73 -11.95 13.50
N VAL A 126 15.95 -11.89 12.19
CA VAL A 126 15.42 -10.79 11.35
C VAL A 126 13.89 -10.87 11.29
N GLY A 127 13.32 -12.06 11.07
CA GLY A 127 11.87 -12.24 11.05
C GLY A 127 11.20 -11.84 12.37
N THR A 128 11.77 -12.24 13.50
CA THR A 128 11.26 -11.85 14.82
C THR A 128 11.34 -10.35 15.04
N LEU A 129 12.50 -9.74 14.73
CA LEU A 129 12.69 -8.29 14.86
C LEU A 129 11.74 -7.49 13.96
N ALA A 130 11.60 -7.88 12.70
CA ALA A 130 10.68 -7.24 11.76
C ALA A 130 9.23 -7.28 12.25
N ALA A 131 8.78 -8.44 12.73
CA ALA A 131 7.44 -8.58 13.29
C ALA A 131 7.21 -7.65 14.50
N TRP A 132 8.16 -7.59 15.43
CA TRP A 132 8.05 -6.70 16.60
C TRP A 132 8.16 -5.23 16.27
N LEU A 133 9.01 -4.85 15.33
CA LEU A 133 9.03 -3.48 14.80
C LEU A 133 7.66 -3.09 14.21
N TRP A 134 6.96 -4.03 13.58
CA TRP A 134 5.61 -3.81 13.05
C TRP A 134 4.52 -3.80 14.13
N VAL A 135 4.72 -4.48 15.26
CA VAL A 135 3.79 -4.47 16.42
C VAL A 135 3.82 -3.14 17.14
N LEU A 136 4.98 -2.46 17.21
CA LEU A 136 5.15 -1.25 18.00
C LEU A 136 4.24 -0.09 17.52
N PRO A 137 3.59 0.66 18.46
CA PRO A 137 2.55 1.63 18.13
C PRO A 137 3.08 2.99 17.64
N TRP A 138 4.31 3.09 17.23
CA TRP A 138 4.96 4.32 16.80
C TRP A 138 4.84 4.64 15.31
N MET A 139 4.26 3.73 14.53
CA MET A 139 4.10 3.85 13.09
C MET A 139 2.61 4.01 12.72
N TYR A 140 2.29 4.18 11.44
CA TYR A 140 0.91 4.31 10.93
C TYR A 140 -0.01 3.14 11.28
N GLN A 141 0.55 2.03 11.76
CA GLN A 141 -0.22 0.90 12.23
C GLN A 141 -1.22 1.27 13.32
N THR A 142 -0.96 2.35 14.05
CA THR A 142 -1.88 2.90 15.05
C THR A 142 -3.08 3.61 14.42
N ASN A 143 -3.01 3.95 13.12
CA ASN A 143 -4.13 4.56 12.40
C ASN A 143 -5.18 3.54 11.91
N ALA A 144 -5.20 2.34 12.49
CA ALA A 144 -6.21 1.32 12.18
C ALA A 144 -7.66 1.81 12.36
N PHE A 145 -7.87 2.90 13.10
CA PHE A 145 -9.15 3.54 13.26
C PHE A 145 -9.69 4.22 11.98
N SER A 146 -8.86 4.48 11.00
CA SER A 146 -9.28 5.20 9.79
C SER A 146 -9.78 4.25 8.71
N VAL A 147 -11.04 4.36 8.33
CA VAL A 147 -11.65 3.61 7.23
C VAL A 147 -11.01 3.94 5.88
N SER A 148 -10.53 5.17 5.70
CA SER A 148 -9.81 5.58 4.48
C SER A 148 -8.49 4.83 4.27
N LEU A 149 -7.95 4.20 5.31
CA LEU A 149 -6.70 3.43 5.24
C LEU A 149 -6.91 1.93 5.02
N THR A 150 -8.14 1.44 4.97
CA THR A 150 -8.41 -0.01 4.83
C THR A 150 -7.73 -0.59 3.59
N THR A 151 -7.79 0.12 2.46
CA THR A 151 -7.11 -0.30 1.24
C THR A 151 -5.60 -0.44 1.45
N ALA A 152 -4.97 0.50 2.17
CA ALA A 152 -3.54 0.47 2.45
C ALA A 152 -3.15 -0.68 3.40
N TYR A 153 -3.98 -1.00 4.40
CA TYR A 153 -3.77 -2.14 5.28
C TYR A 153 -3.89 -3.48 4.56
N LEU A 154 -4.91 -3.64 3.73
CA LEU A 154 -5.10 -4.84 2.92
C LEU A 154 -4.00 -4.97 1.85
N ALA A 155 -3.57 -3.85 1.27
CA ALA A 155 -2.47 -3.82 0.33
C ALA A 155 -1.14 -4.21 0.99
N ALA A 156 -0.85 -3.72 2.20
CA ALA A 156 0.33 -4.10 2.97
C ALA A 156 0.34 -5.60 3.31
N LEU A 157 -0.81 -6.13 3.74
CA LEU A 157 -1.01 -7.56 3.97
C LEU A 157 -0.74 -8.36 2.71
N GLY A 158 -1.42 -8.02 1.62
CA GLY A 158 -1.32 -8.76 0.37
C GLY A 158 0.07 -8.63 -0.27
N PHE A 159 0.68 -7.45 -0.24
CA PHE A 159 2.04 -7.27 -0.71
C PHE A 159 3.04 -8.11 0.08
N THR A 160 2.92 -8.15 1.40
CA THR A 160 3.80 -8.97 2.25
C THR A 160 3.63 -10.46 1.95
N ALA A 161 2.39 -10.93 1.75
CA ALA A 161 2.11 -12.31 1.42
C ALA A 161 2.67 -12.73 0.04
N LEU A 162 2.87 -11.78 -0.89
CA LEU A 162 3.50 -12.05 -2.19
C LEU A 162 4.89 -12.69 -2.02
N PHE A 163 5.64 -12.31 -0.99
CA PHE A 163 6.98 -12.86 -0.72
C PHE A 163 7.01 -14.26 -0.13
N LEU A 164 5.86 -14.83 0.22
CA LEU A 164 5.77 -16.26 0.54
C LEU A 164 5.84 -17.15 -0.72
N TRP A 165 5.63 -16.57 -1.91
CA TRP A 165 5.74 -17.27 -3.19
C TRP A 165 7.22 -17.37 -3.61
N ASP A 166 7.94 -18.32 -3.02
CA ASP A 166 9.33 -18.59 -3.38
C ASP A 166 9.40 -19.17 -4.82
N PRO A 167 10.16 -18.56 -5.74
CA PRO A 167 10.36 -19.09 -7.09
C PRO A 167 10.84 -20.54 -7.11
N LYS A 168 11.67 -20.93 -6.15
CA LYS A 168 12.19 -22.31 -6.03
C LYS A 168 11.10 -23.34 -5.75
N ARG A 169 9.99 -22.91 -5.15
CA ARG A 169 8.84 -23.75 -4.74
C ARG A 169 7.64 -23.62 -5.67
N LEU A 170 7.72 -22.74 -6.69
CA LEU A 170 6.66 -22.57 -7.69
C LEU A 170 6.71 -23.68 -8.72
N GLU A 171 6.11 -24.82 -8.38
CA GLU A 171 5.94 -25.96 -9.28
C GLU A 171 4.48 -26.12 -9.69
N GLY A 172 4.28 -26.58 -10.95
CA GLY A 172 2.96 -26.84 -11.50
C GLY A 172 2.15 -25.59 -11.92
N ASN A 173 1.37 -25.76 -12.98
CA ASN A 173 0.61 -24.69 -13.64
C ASN A 173 -0.41 -24.01 -12.70
N ARG A 174 -1.03 -24.79 -11.80
CA ARG A 174 -2.01 -24.27 -10.83
C ARG A 174 -1.43 -23.17 -9.95
N ARG A 175 -0.19 -23.33 -9.44
CA ARG A 175 0.44 -22.33 -8.56
C ARG A 175 0.73 -21.05 -9.32
N TRP A 176 1.15 -21.12 -10.57
CA TRP A 176 1.36 -19.95 -11.40
C TRP A 176 0.06 -19.23 -11.74
N LEU A 177 -1.01 -19.97 -12.03
CA LEU A 177 -2.34 -19.37 -12.21
C LEU A 177 -2.81 -18.62 -10.95
N VAL A 178 -2.70 -19.27 -9.79
CA VAL A 178 -3.08 -18.66 -8.50
C VAL A 178 -2.25 -17.41 -8.22
N LEU A 179 -0.95 -17.41 -8.52
CA LEU A 179 -0.10 -16.24 -8.39
C LEU A 179 -0.58 -15.10 -9.31
N GLY A 180 -0.96 -15.41 -10.55
CA GLY A 180 -1.49 -14.42 -11.49
C GLY A 180 -2.81 -13.83 -10.99
N VAL A 181 -3.77 -14.66 -10.60
CA VAL A 181 -5.05 -14.24 -10.04
C VAL A 181 -4.82 -13.38 -8.78
N TYR A 182 -3.97 -13.83 -7.88
CA TYR A 182 -3.61 -13.09 -6.66
C TYR A 182 -3.03 -11.70 -6.97
N SER A 183 -2.10 -11.63 -7.92
CA SER A 183 -1.51 -10.37 -8.37
C SER A 183 -2.55 -9.43 -8.99
N GLY A 184 -3.50 -9.97 -9.77
CA GLY A 184 -4.64 -9.20 -10.31
C GLY A 184 -5.55 -8.63 -9.21
N LEU A 185 -5.86 -9.42 -8.19
CA LEU A 185 -6.63 -8.97 -7.04
C LEU A 185 -5.90 -7.86 -6.25
N LEU A 186 -4.59 -7.98 -6.06
CA LEU A 186 -3.80 -6.92 -5.43
C LEU A 186 -3.88 -5.59 -6.19
N VAL A 187 -3.79 -5.64 -7.52
CA VAL A 187 -3.87 -4.44 -8.36
C VAL A 187 -5.29 -3.87 -8.40
N LEU A 188 -6.33 -4.71 -8.39
CA LEU A 188 -7.73 -4.27 -8.25
C LEU A 188 -8.04 -3.72 -6.84
N LEU A 189 -7.25 -4.05 -5.84
CA LEU A 189 -7.36 -3.46 -4.51
C LEU A 189 -6.61 -2.12 -4.44
N GLN A 190 -5.36 -2.11 -4.90
CA GLN A 190 -4.45 -0.96 -4.82
C GLN A 190 -3.66 -0.81 -6.13
N PRO A 191 -4.09 0.01 -7.10
CA PRO A 191 -3.45 0.15 -8.40
C PRO A 191 -1.97 0.52 -8.39
N SER A 192 -1.50 1.25 -7.37
CA SER A 192 -0.08 1.58 -7.23
C SER A 192 0.83 0.35 -7.06
N LEU A 193 0.28 -0.81 -6.66
CA LEU A 193 1.01 -2.07 -6.60
C LEU A 193 1.29 -2.69 -7.98
N LEU A 194 0.70 -2.16 -9.06
CA LEU A 194 0.97 -2.66 -10.42
C LEU A 194 2.47 -2.65 -10.74
N THR A 195 3.17 -1.57 -10.40
CA THR A 195 4.62 -1.45 -10.63
C THR A 195 5.40 -2.53 -9.90
N VAL A 196 5.02 -2.83 -8.66
CA VAL A 196 5.65 -3.87 -7.85
C VAL A 196 5.35 -5.28 -8.39
N VAL A 197 4.10 -5.52 -8.80
CA VAL A 197 3.67 -6.79 -9.41
C VAL A 197 4.44 -7.04 -10.70
N LEU A 198 4.63 -6.02 -11.54
CA LEU A 198 5.41 -6.12 -12.77
C LEU A 198 6.90 -6.42 -12.49
N VAL A 199 7.50 -5.75 -11.51
CA VAL A 199 8.88 -6.04 -11.10
C VAL A 199 9.01 -7.46 -10.58
N TYR A 200 8.09 -7.91 -9.73
CA TYR A 200 8.10 -9.26 -9.18
C TYR A 200 7.89 -10.32 -10.27
N GLY A 201 6.92 -10.10 -11.16
CA GLY A 201 6.66 -10.99 -12.31
C GLY A 201 7.85 -11.08 -13.26
N GLY A 202 8.48 -9.95 -13.58
CA GLY A 202 9.70 -9.88 -14.39
C GLY A 202 10.86 -10.63 -13.73
N TRP A 203 11.06 -10.45 -12.43
CA TRP A 203 12.06 -11.20 -11.68
C TRP A 203 11.81 -12.72 -11.69
N LEU A 204 10.56 -13.15 -11.51
CA LEU A 204 10.18 -14.56 -11.61
C LEU A 204 10.47 -15.11 -13.00
N ALA A 205 10.14 -14.36 -14.05
CA ALA A 205 10.40 -14.76 -15.44
C ALA A 205 11.89 -14.99 -15.69
N VAL A 206 12.75 -14.06 -15.26
CA VAL A 206 14.21 -14.17 -15.40
C VAL A 206 14.76 -15.32 -14.54
N SER A 207 14.30 -15.47 -13.29
CA SER A 207 14.78 -16.47 -12.35
C SER A 207 14.43 -17.91 -12.77
N LYS A 208 13.35 -18.09 -13.53
CA LYS A 208 12.88 -19.39 -14.02
C LYS A 208 13.17 -19.63 -15.51
N GLY A 209 14.00 -18.79 -16.14
CA GLY A 209 14.40 -18.96 -17.52
C GLY A 209 13.26 -18.88 -18.53
N SER A 210 12.44 -17.83 -18.45
CA SER A 210 11.30 -17.59 -19.38
C SER A 210 10.35 -18.78 -19.51
N SER A 211 10.11 -19.49 -18.41
CA SER A 211 9.20 -20.64 -18.37
C SER A 211 7.82 -20.26 -18.95
N PRO A 212 7.20 -21.09 -19.81
CA PRO A 212 5.84 -20.85 -20.32
C PRO A 212 4.80 -20.71 -19.20
N ARG A 213 5.11 -21.12 -17.98
CA ARG A 213 4.27 -20.93 -16.80
C ARG A 213 4.11 -19.46 -16.41
N VAL A 214 5.05 -18.58 -16.78
CA VAL A 214 4.89 -17.11 -16.64
C VAL A 214 3.70 -16.62 -17.44
N LEU A 215 3.45 -17.20 -18.63
CA LEU A 215 2.27 -16.88 -19.44
C LEU A 215 0.97 -17.30 -18.75
N ILE A 216 1.00 -18.41 -17.98
CA ILE A 216 -0.16 -18.84 -17.17
C ILE A 216 -0.43 -17.82 -16.06
N ALA A 217 0.60 -17.32 -15.40
CA ALA A 217 0.42 -16.25 -14.40
C ALA A 217 -0.10 -14.97 -15.05
N LEU A 218 0.45 -14.58 -16.20
CA LEU A 218 -0.04 -13.41 -16.94
C LEU A 218 -1.50 -13.58 -17.37
N ALA A 219 -1.88 -14.75 -17.86
CA ALA A 219 -3.27 -15.06 -18.21
C ALA A 219 -4.19 -14.94 -16.97
N GLY A 220 -3.81 -15.53 -15.83
CA GLY A 220 -4.55 -15.39 -14.58
C GLY A 220 -4.69 -13.93 -14.12
N PHE A 221 -3.63 -13.14 -14.26
CA PHE A 221 -3.65 -11.72 -13.97
C PHE A 221 -4.64 -10.97 -14.88
N LEU A 222 -4.53 -11.13 -16.19
CA LEU A 222 -5.41 -10.46 -17.16
C LEU A 222 -6.87 -10.89 -17.01
N LEU A 223 -7.13 -12.18 -16.81
CA LEU A 223 -8.48 -12.69 -16.57
C LEU A 223 -9.11 -12.09 -15.29
N THR A 224 -8.30 -11.81 -14.28
CA THR A 224 -8.79 -11.17 -13.04
C THR A 224 -9.15 -9.71 -13.27
N LEU A 225 -8.41 -8.98 -14.10
CA LEU A 225 -8.72 -7.59 -14.44
C LEU A 225 -9.89 -7.47 -15.44
N ALA A 226 -10.08 -8.48 -16.29
CA ALA A 226 -11.00 -8.43 -17.43
C ALA A 226 -12.44 -8.03 -17.05
N PRO A 227 -13.11 -8.59 -16.01
CA PRO A 227 -14.48 -8.19 -15.67
C PRO A 227 -14.62 -6.70 -15.38
N TRP A 228 -13.66 -6.12 -14.67
CA TRP A 228 -13.65 -4.69 -14.37
C TRP A 228 -13.36 -3.83 -15.58
N THR A 229 -12.39 -4.22 -16.39
CA THR A 229 -12.02 -3.52 -17.62
C THR A 229 -13.16 -3.55 -18.63
N VAL A 230 -13.83 -4.70 -18.80
CA VAL A 230 -15.00 -4.84 -19.69
C VAL A 230 -16.16 -3.98 -19.19
N ARG A 231 -16.47 -4.01 -17.90
CA ARG A 231 -17.50 -3.13 -17.31
C ARG A 231 -17.21 -1.66 -17.63
N ASN A 232 -15.98 -1.23 -17.43
CA ASN A 232 -15.62 0.16 -17.69
C ASN A 232 -15.73 0.48 -19.18
N TYR A 233 -15.29 -0.40 -20.06
CA TYR A 233 -15.40 -0.20 -21.50
C TYR A 233 -16.87 -0.10 -21.96
N VAL A 234 -17.74 -0.99 -21.50
CA VAL A 234 -19.17 -0.96 -21.81
C VAL A 234 -19.85 0.31 -21.26
N THR A 235 -19.42 0.77 -20.08
CA THR A 235 -20.04 1.91 -19.41
C THR A 235 -19.60 3.28 -19.98
N PHE A 236 -18.32 3.39 -20.34
CA PHE A 236 -17.69 4.65 -20.69
C PHE A 236 -17.26 4.74 -22.15
N GLU A 237 -17.40 3.66 -22.94
CA GLU A 237 -16.89 3.55 -24.31
C GLU A 237 -15.40 3.88 -24.43
N ARG A 238 -14.66 3.66 -23.33
CA ARG A 238 -13.25 3.98 -23.18
C ARG A 238 -12.51 2.86 -22.47
N PHE A 239 -11.28 2.57 -22.90
CA PHE A 239 -10.43 1.57 -22.26
C PHE A 239 -9.87 2.11 -20.93
N ILE A 240 -10.46 1.68 -19.83
CA ILE A 240 -10.07 2.05 -18.46
C ILE A 240 -9.81 0.75 -17.68
N PRO A 241 -8.56 0.27 -17.65
CA PRO A 241 -8.26 -1.04 -17.04
C PRO A 241 -8.40 -1.05 -15.50
N LEU A 242 -8.16 0.06 -14.83
CA LEU A 242 -8.18 0.16 -13.36
C LEU A 242 -9.04 1.33 -12.87
N ARG A 243 -8.56 2.57 -13.07
CA ARG A 243 -9.23 3.81 -12.65
C ARG A 243 -8.92 4.92 -13.68
N ASP A 244 -9.80 5.91 -13.77
CA ASP A 244 -9.68 7.01 -14.73
C ASP A 244 -9.13 8.32 -14.12
N ASN A 245 -8.78 8.31 -12.84
CA ASN A 245 -8.47 9.52 -12.07
C ASN A 245 -7.03 10.09 -12.24
N LEU A 246 -6.22 9.57 -13.16
CA LEU A 246 -4.84 10.04 -13.33
C LEU A 246 -4.74 11.55 -13.54
N GLY A 247 -5.67 12.13 -14.29
CA GLY A 247 -5.73 13.58 -14.51
C GLY A 247 -5.91 14.36 -13.21
N LEU A 248 -6.81 13.91 -12.36
CA LEU A 248 -7.02 14.49 -11.03
C LEU A 248 -5.78 14.35 -10.13
N GLU A 249 -5.19 13.15 -10.06
CA GLU A 249 -3.99 12.90 -9.25
C GLU A 249 -2.81 13.78 -9.67
N LEU A 250 -2.61 13.99 -10.99
CA LEU A 250 -1.62 14.92 -11.51
C LEU A 250 -1.95 16.37 -11.14
N TRP A 251 -3.22 16.76 -11.26
CA TRP A 251 -3.67 18.10 -10.91
C TRP A 251 -3.47 18.43 -9.44
N LEU A 252 -3.85 17.54 -8.56
CA LEU A 252 -3.70 17.72 -7.11
C LEU A 252 -2.27 18.07 -6.70
N GLY A 253 -1.27 17.49 -7.35
CA GLY A 253 0.13 17.78 -7.05
C GLY A 253 0.79 18.86 -7.90
N ASN A 254 0.21 19.23 -9.07
CA ASN A 254 0.91 20.06 -10.05
C ASN A 254 0.13 21.31 -10.49
N ARG A 255 -0.98 21.63 -9.85
CA ARG A 255 -1.71 22.88 -10.14
C ARG A 255 -0.88 24.14 -9.85
N PRO A 256 -1.16 25.26 -10.51
CA PRO A 256 -0.54 26.54 -10.17
C PRO A 256 -0.73 26.90 -8.70
N GLY A 257 0.27 27.50 -8.07
CA GLY A 257 0.22 27.90 -6.66
C GLY A 257 0.41 26.78 -5.64
N MET A 258 0.51 25.51 -6.04
CA MET A 258 0.76 24.40 -5.13
C MET A 258 2.15 24.48 -4.51
N GLN A 259 2.23 24.61 -3.19
CA GLN A 259 3.50 24.78 -2.46
C GLN A 259 3.76 23.71 -1.38
N GLY A 260 2.88 22.73 -1.22
CA GLY A 260 3.03 21.77 -0.11
C GLY A 260 2.11 20.56 -0.23
N THR A 261 1.57 20.16 0.89
CA THR A 261 0.57 19.08 1.00
C THR A 261 -0.71 19.44 0.27
N VAL A 262 -1.35 18.46 -0.34
CA VAL A 262 -2.60 18.62 -1.08
C VAL A 262 -3.69 19.14 -0.15
N ASP A 263 -4.36 20.20 -0.56
CA ASP A 263 -5.56 20.70 0.10
C ASP A 263 -6.80 20.11 -0.58
N PHE A 264 -7.31 19.04 -0.03
CA PHE A 264 -8.49 18.37 -0.55
C PHE A 264 -9.78 19.19 -0.42
N SER A 265 -9.80 20.28 0.35
CA SER A 265 -10.98 21.14 0.46
C SER A 265 -11.19 22.02 -0.77
N VAL A 266 -10.11 22.31 -1.50
CA VAL A 266 -10.13 23.21 -2.67
C VAL A 266 -10.03 22.44 -3.99
N ASP A 267 -9.33 21.31 -3.97
CA ASP A 267 -8.86 20.65 -5.20
C ASP A 267 -9.67 19.41 -5.60
N PHE A 268 -10.49 18.92 -4.69
CA PHE A 268 -11.22 17.67 -4.86
C PHE A 268 -12.54 17.86 -5.64
N PRO A 269 -13.01 16.90 -6.44
CA PRO A 269 -14.29 17.03 -7.16
C PRO A 269 -15.47 17.32 -6.26
N GLY A 270 -15.44 16.88 -5.01
CA GLY A 270 -16.42 17.24 -3.98
C GLY A 270 -16.36 18.71 -3.56
N ALA A 271 -15.33 19.48 -3.90
CA ALA A 271 -15.26 20.92 -3.72
C ALA A 271 -15.97 21.70 -4.86
N ASP A 272 -16.14 21.04 -6.03
CA ASP A 272 -16.86 21.60 -7.18
C ASP A 272 -17.83 20.56 -7.77
N PRO A 273 -18.84 20.13 -6.99
CA PRO A 273 -19.75 19.07 -7.40
C PRO A 273 -20.63 19.49 -8.59
N ALA A 274 -20.94 20.78 -8.73
CA ALA A 274 -21.73 21.30 -9.84
C ALA A 274 -21.01 21.17 -11.19
N ASN A 275 -19.72 21.47 -11.22
CA ASN A 275 -18.92 21.34 -12.43
C ASN A 275 -18.66 19.87 -12.77
N TYR A 276 -18.41 19.03 -11.76
CA TYR A 276 -18.30 17.59 -11.95
C TYR A 276 -19.60 16.99 -12.53
N ALA A 277 -20.75 17.36 -11.97
CA ALA A 277 -22.06 16.93 -12.45
C ALA A 277 -22.34 17.40 -13.89
N ARG A 278 -21.97 18.64 -14.21
CA ARG A 278 -22.18 19.24 -15.55
C ARG A 278 -21.32 18.59 -16.63
N LEU A 279 -20.08 18.30 -16.34
CA LEU A 279 -19.12 17.74 -17.30
C LEU A 279 -19.22 16.21 -17.42
N GLY A 280 -19.59 15.54 -16.35
CA GLY A 280 -19.41 14.10 -16.18
C GLY A 280 -17.97 13.70 -15.87
N GLU A 281 -17.78 12.48 -15.37
CA GLU A 281 -16.50 12.00 -14.85
C GLU A 281 -15.36 12.12 -15.87
N LEU A 282 -15.51 11.53 -17.06
CA LEU A 282 -14.42 11.49 -18.04
C LEU A 282 -13.93 12.87 -18.47
N ARG A 283 -14.86 13.77 -18.81
CA ARG A 283 -14.50 15.12 -19.25
C ARG A 283 -13.89 15.95 -18.12
N PHE A 284 -14.38 15.75 -16.89
CA PHE A 284 -13.77 16.39 -15.71
C PHE A 284 -12.33 15.95 -15.52
N MET A 285 -12.06 14.63 -15.59
CA MET A 285 -10.72 14.06 -15.44
C MET A 285 -9.79 14.46 -16.60
N ASP A 286 -10.28 14.45 -17.82
CA ASP A 286 -9.53 14.90 -19.01
C ASP A 286 -9.15 16.39 -18.91
N GLY A 287 -10.06 17.25 -18.45
CA GLY A 287 -9.78 18.66 -18.21
C GLY A 287 -8.69 18.88 -17.14
N LYS A 288 -8.69 18.07 -16.07
CA LYS A 288 -7.63 18.09 -15.06
C LYS A 288 -6.28 17.61 -15.63
N LEU A 289 -6.30 16.58 -16.48
CA LEU A 289 -5.10 16.08 -17.17
C LEU A 289 -4.51 17.13 -18.13
N GLU A 290 -5.37 17.80 -18.90
CA GLU A 290 -4.95 18.86 -19.82
C GLU A 290 -4.31 20.04 -19.06
N ALA A 291 -4.98 20.52 -18.02
CA ALA A 291 -4.49 21.61 -17.19
C ALA A 291 -3.15 21.27 -16.51
N SER A 292 -2.99 20.05 -16.01
CA SER A 292 -1.72 19.57 -15.43
C SER A 292 -0.62 19.49 -16.48
N SER A 293 -0.93 18.93 -17.65
CA SER A 293 0.01 18.79 -18.75
C SER A 293 0.47 20.16 -19.27
N LYS A 294 -0.44 21.14 -19.35
CA LYS A 294 -0.11 22.52 -19.71
C LYS A 294 0.85 23.14 -18.70
N PHE A 295 0.57 23.00 -17.40
CA PHE A 295 1.47 23.48 -16.36
C PHE A 295 2.86 22.84 -16.46
N ILE A 296 2.95 21.51 -16.56
CA ILE A 296 4.22 20.78 -16.64
C ILE A 296 5.06 21.25 -17.84
N ARG A 297 4.43 21.49 -18.99
CA ARG A 297 5.12 21.98 -20.20
C ARG A 297 5.55 23.44 -20.06
N SER A 298 4.74 24.28 -19.43
CA SER A 298 5.05 25.71 -19.26
C SER A 298 6.06 26.01 -18.16
N ALA A 299 6.18 25.13 -17.15
CA ALA A 299 7.04 25.32 -16.00
C ALA A 299 7.80 24.03 -15.60
N PRO A 300 8.63 23.46 -16.51
CA PRO A 300 9.27 22.16 -16.27
C PRO A 300 10.22 22.17 -15.05
N THR A 301 10.90 23.27 -14.80
CA THR A 301 11.79 23.42 -13.63
C THR A 301 11.02 23.41 -12.32
N ALA A 302 9.86 24.06 -12.27
CA ALA A 302 8.97 24.02 -11.11
C ALA A 302 8.40 22.61 -10.89
N PHE A 303 8.05 21.89 -11.96
CA PHE A 303 7.62 20.49 -11.88
C PHE A 303 8.72 19.59 -11.32
N ILE A 304 9.95 19.67 -11.85
CA ILE A 304 11.10 18.91 -11.34
C ILE A 304 11.35 19.22 -9.87
N GLY A 305 11.33 20.49 -9.47
CA GLY A 305 11.46 20.88 -8.06
C GLY A 305 10.41 20.24 -7.16
N ARG A 306 9.15 20.13 -7.62
CA ARG A 306 8.09 19.44 -6.89
C ARG A 306 8.31 17.93 -6.81
N VAL A 307 8.78 17.29 -7.89
CA VAL A 307 9.14 15.86 -7.90
C VAL A 307 10.22 15.58 -6.88
N LEU A 308 11.32 16.35 -6.87
CA LEU A 308 12.41 16.20 -5.91
C LEU A 308 11.95 16.40 -4.46
N ARG A 309 11.12 17.39 -4.21
CA ARG A 309 10.53 17.62 -2.90
C ARG A 309 9.70 16.42 -2.43
N ARG A 310 8.82 15.87 -3.29
CA ARG A 310 8.01 14.69 -2.97
C ARG A 310 8.84 13.44 -2.76
N MET A 311 9.97 13.28 -3.47
CA MET A 311 10.94 12.22 -3.17
C MET A 311 11.43 12.31 -1.73
N VAL A 312 11.84 13.49 -1.29
CA VAL A 312 12.26 13.70 0.10
C VAL A 312 11.11 13.44 1.08
N GLU A 313 9.95 14.05 0.83
CA GLU A 313 8.76 13.93 1.69
C GLU A 313 8.28 12.47 1.83
N PHE A 314 8.34 11.67 0.76
CA PHE A 314 7.94 10.26 0.80
C PHE A 314 8.80 9.44 1.78
N TRP A 315 10.09 9.70 1.82
CA TRP A 315 11.03 8.97 2.69
C TRP A 315 11.23 9.62 4.04
N TYR A 316 11.17 10.94 4.11
CA TYR A 316 11.37 11.71 5.33
C TYR A 316 10.14 11.64 6.24
N VAL A 317 8.96 11.64 5.71
CA VAL A 317 7.66 11.79 6.35
C VAL A 317 7.74 12.68 7.61
N PRO A 318 7.10 13.84 7.71
CA PRO A 318 7.23 14.77 8.83
C PRO A 318 6.55 14.25 10.11
N TYR A 319 6.92 13.07 10.53
CA TYR A 319 6.47 12.38 11.73
C TYR A 319 7.65 12.06 12.65
N PRO A 320 7.42 11.68 13.92
CA PRO A 320 8.47 11.59 14.90
C PRO A 320 9.64 10.71 14.44
N PHE A 321 10.80 11.02 14.91
CA PHE A 321 12.13 10.43 14.62
C PHE A 321 12.19 8.95 14.17
N PRO A 322 11.40 8.01 14.70
CA PRO A 322 11.50 6.60 14.29
C PRO A 322 11.32 6.33 12.80
N TRP A 323 10.53 7.14 12.10
CA TRP A 323 10.23 6.94 10.68
C TRP A 323 11.42 7.15 9.76
N ILE A 324 12.19 8.21 10.01
CA ILE A 324 13.41 8.53 9.25
C ILE A 324 14.42 7.42 9.47
N ALA A 325 14.61 7.00 10.73
CA ALA A 325 15.53 5.93 11.07
C ALA A 325 15.15 4.61 10.36
N VAL A 326 13.86 4.24 10.35
CA VAL A 326 13.38 3.04 9.65
C VAL A 326 13.57 3.15 8.14
N SER A 327 13.37 4.33 7.54
CA SER A 327 13.64 4.56 6.11
C SER A 327 15.13 4.38 5.79
N ILE A 328 16.02 5.02 6.54
CA ILE A 328 17.47 4.92 6.36
C ILE A 328 17.92 3.46 6.53
N LEU A 329 17.49 2.81 7.61
CA LEU A 329 17.82 1.40 7.86
C LEU A 329 17.22 0.48 6.78
N GLY A 330 16.05 0.77 6.25
CA GLY A 330 15.45 0.03 5.13
C GLY A 330 16.33 0.08 3.88
N TRP A 331 16.81 1.26 3.50
CA TRP A 331 17.74 1.42 2.38
C TRP A 331 19.08 0.75 2.62
N LEU A 332 19.65 0.88 3.82
CA LEU A 332 20.87 0.17 4.20
C LEU A 332 20.68 -1.36 4.14
N GLY A 333 19.54 -1.86 4.65
CA GLY A 333 19.20 -3.28 4.60
C GLY A 333 19.04 -3.81 3.18
N ALA A 334 18.47 -3.01 2.27
CA ALA A 334 18.41 -3.35 0.85
C ALA A 334 19.79 -3.47 0.21
N THR A 335 20.71 -2.53 0.51
CA THR A 335 22.10 -2.61 -0.01
C THR A 335 22.85 -3.83 0.51
N TRP A 336 22.65 -4.21 1.78
CA TRP A 336 23.24 -5.45 2.32
C TRP A 336 22.61 -6.71 1.73
N ALA A 337 21.31 -6.71 1.49
CA ALA A 337 20.64 -7.83 0.84
C ALA A 337 21.22 -8.10 -0.56
N ILE A 338 21.52 -7.06 -1.34
CA ILE A 338 22.16 -7.19 -2.66
C ILE A 338 23.57 -7.82 -2.58
N ARG A 339 24.33 -7.46 -1.55
CA ARG A 339 25.70 -8.00 -1.38
C ARG A 339 25.71 -9.47 -1.02
N LYS A 340 24.65 -9.96 -0.36
CA LYS A 340 24.54 -11.36 0.10
C LYS A 340 23.87 -12.27 -0.92
N ASP A 341 22.87 -11.77 -1.66
CA ASP A 341 22.12 -12.56 -2.63
C ASP A 341 21.70 -11.71 -3.83
N ARG A 342 21.76 -12.30 -5.04
CA ARG A 342 21.24 -11.70 -6.28
C ARG A 342 19.76 -11.29 -6.15
N ASN A 343 19.00 -11.98 -5.33
CA ASN A 343 17.59 -11.66 -5.04
C ASN A 343 17.41 -10.31 -4.33
N GLY A 344 18.43 -9.80 -3.64
CA GLY A 344 18.42 -8.48 -3.02
C GLY A 344 18.13 -7.33 -4.00
N ARG A 345 18.42 -7.51 -5.28
CA ARG A 345 18.12 -6.53 -6.34
C ARG A 345 16.62 -6.29 -6.49
N VAL A 346 15.79 -7.32 -6.30
CA VAL A 346 14.32 -7.22 -6.39
C VAL A 346 13.79 -6.29 -5.29
N TRP A 347 14.29 -6.44 -4.07
CA TRP A 347 13.90 -5.59 -2.93
C TRP A 347 14.21 -4.12 -3.18
N LEU A 348 15.43 -3.85 -3.66
CA LEU A 348 15.84 -2.48 -4.00
C LEU A 348 14.99 -1.92 -5.14
N THR A 349 14.75 -2.70 -6.20
CA THR A 349 13.94 -2.26 -7.33
C THR A 349 12.52 -1.93 -6.89
N MET A 350 11.91 -2.72 -6.01
CA MET A 350 10.58 -2.44 -5.47
C MET A 350 10.52 -1.15 -4.66
N LEU A 351 11.54 -0.88 -3.82
CA LEU A 351 11.63 0.37 -3.08
C LEU A 351 11.75 1.58 -4.00
N THR A 352 12.44 1.44 -5.14
CA THR A 352 12.63 2.55 -6.09
C THR A 352 11.43 2.76 -7.00
N VAL A 353 10.75 1.69 -7.43
CA VAL A 353 9.71 1.77 -8.46
C VAL A 353 8.33 2.10 -7.88
N PHE A 354 8.01 1.59 -6.68
CA PHE A 354 6.71 1.83 -6.07
C PHE A 354 6.37 3.32 -5.90
N PRO A 355 7.26 4.18 -5.39
CA PRO A 355 6.92 5.57 -5.12
C PRO A 355 6.93 6.47 -6.36
N LEU A 356 7.35 6.00 -7.54
CA LEU A 356 7.47 6.83 -8.75
C LEU A 356 6.16 7.54 -9.10
N VAL A 357 5.03 6.86 -8.98
CA VAL A 357 3.71 7.45 -9.25
C VAL A 357 3.44 8.63 -8.31
N TYR A 358 3.79 8.52 -7.05
CA TYR A 358 3.58 9.56 -6.03
C TYR A 358 4.55 10.74 -6.18
N TYR A 359 5.74 10.51 -6.74
CA TYR A 359 6.67 11.60 -7.06
C TYR A 359 6.14 12.48 -8.17
N VAL A 360 5.48 11.90 -9.17
CA VAL A 360 4.95 12.61 -10.34
C VAL A 360 3.59 13.22 -10.05
N THR A 361 2.72 12.52 -9.34
CA THR A 361 1.37 12.98 -9.00
C THR A 361 1.37 13.85 -7.74
N HIS A 362 1.05 13.30 -6.61
CA HIS A 362 1.14 13.95 -5.30
C HIS A 362 1.47 12.92 -4.23
N ASN A 363 1.99 13.40 -3.11
CA ASN A 363 2.36 12.56 -1.98
C ASN A 363 1.45 12.85 -0.79
N PHE A 364 1.07 11.76 -0.10
CA PHE A 364 0.43 11.81 1.20
C PHE A 364 1.07 10.76 2.12
N PRO A 365 1.26 11.03 3.42
CA PRO A 365 2.01 10.13 4.29
C PRO A 365 1.54 8.68 4.29
N THR A 366 0.24 8.44 4.10
CA THR A 366 -0.35 7.10 4.09
C THR A 366 -0.09 6.29 2.82
N TYR A 367 0.37 6.92 1.75
CA TYR A 367 0.63 6.25 0.46
C TYR A 367 1.81 5.29 0.51
N ARG A 368 2.71 5.45 1.48
CA ARG A 368 3.82 4.54 1.72
C ARG A 368 3.40 3.25 2.42
N HIS A 369 2.26 3.25 3.12
CA HIS A 369 1.82 2.14 3.96
C HIS A 369 1.81 0.75 3.25
N PRO A 370 1.41 0.61 1.98
CA PRO A 370 1.46 -0.67 1.28
C PRO A 370 2.84 -1.33 1.24
N ILE A 371 3.93 -0.55 1.17
CA ILE A 371 5.31 -1.08 1.15
C ILE A 371 6.04 -0.97 2.49
N GLU A 372 5.42 -0.42 3.51
CA GLU A 372 6.02 -0.33 4.86
C GLU A 372 6.52 -1.69 5.39
N PRO A 373 5.79 -2.81 5.20
CA PRO A 373 6.29 -4.11 5.64
C PRO A 373 7.66 -4.45 5.06
N LEU A 374 7.90 -4.13 3.78
CA LEU A 374 9.20 -4.32 3.13
C LEU A 374 10.28 -3.44 3.77
N ILE A 375 9.97 -2.17 4.02
CA ILE A 375 10.93 -1.23 4.64
C ILE A 375 11.30 -1.72 6.05
N VAL A 376 10.31 -2.14 6.85
CA VAL A 376 10.51 -2.68 8.19
C VAL A 376 11.34 -3.97 8.18
N LEU A 377 11.08 -4.86 7.22
CA LEU A 377 11.84 -6.10 7.05
C LEU A 377 13.32 -5.82 6.75
N LEU A 378 13.57 -4.90 5.82
CA LEU A 378 14.93 -4.50 5.45
C LEU A 378 15.62 -3.73 6.57
N ALA A 379 14.90 -2.90 7.32
CA ALA A 379 15.43 -2.22 8.50
C ALA A 379 15.85 -3.23 9.58
N ALA A 380 15.04 -4.25 9.82
CA ALA A 380 15.40 -5.34 10.74
C ALA A 380 16.66 -6.09 10.28
N ASN A 381 16.79 -6.35 8.97
CA ASN A 381 18.00 -6.93 8.40
C ASN A 381 19.22 -6.02 8.65
N ALA A 382 19.11 -4.71 8.43
CA ALA A 382 20.19 -3.75 8.70
C ALA A 382 20.61 -3.76 10.17
N ILE A 383 19.68 -3.73 11.10
CA ILE A 383 19.95 -3.74 12.55
C ILE A 383 20.74 -5.00 12.93
N VAL A 384 20.30 -6.17 12.45
CA VAL A 384 20.98 -7.45 12.75
C VAL A 384 22.39 -7.47 12.17
N GLU A 385 22.61 -6.95 10.96
CA GLU A 385 23.93 -6.86 10.34
C GLU A 385 24.86 -5.90 11.07
N ILE A 386 24.39 -4.73 11.48
CA ILE A 386 25.17 -3.75 12.27
C ILE A 386 25.63 -4.40 13.56
N ILE A 387 24.72 -5.07 14.28
CA ILE A 387 25.06 -5.75 15.55
C ILE A 387 26.09 -6.86 15.31
N ALA A 388 25.95 -7.64 14.23
CA ALA A 388 26.89 -8.70 13.90
C ALA A 388 28.31 -8.17 13.58
N GLN A 389 28.38 -7.07 12.83
CA GLN A 389 29.66 -6.41 12.51
C GLN A 389 30.31 -5.79 13.76
N ALA A 390 29.54 -5.13 14.62
CA ALA A 390 30.05 -4.58 15.87
C ALA A 390 30.64 -5.68 16.77
N LYS A 391 29.98 -6.82 16.90
CA LYS A 391 30.48 -7.96 17.68
C LYS A 391 31.80 -8.51 17.11
N LYS A 392 31.93 -8.61 15.79
CA LYS A 392 33.17 -9.04 15.12
C LYS A 392 34.31 -8.06 15.41
N ALA A 393 34.07 -6.76 15.30
CA ALA A 393 35.08 -5.73 15.54
C ALA A 393 35.58 -5.73 17.00
N VAL A 394 34.70 -6.00 17.98
CA VAL A 394 35.10 -6.13 19.38
C VAL A 394 35.91 -7.41 19.60
N ALA A 395 35.55 -8.52 18.97
CA ALA A 395 36.28 -9.79 19.10
C ALA A 395 37.70 -9.69 18.51
N THR A 396 37.89 -9.03 17.38
CA THR A 396 39.21 -8.82 16.76
C THR A 396 40.09 -7.88 17.59
N LYS A 397 39.54 -6.91 18.30
CA LYS A 397 40.32 -6.05 19.22
C LYS A 397 40.78 -6.75 20.48
N LYS A 398 40.06 -7.78 20.95
CA LYS A 398 40.41 -8.55 22.17
C LYS A 398 41.54 -9.58 21.94
N PHE A 399 41.82 -9.95 20.70
CA PHE A 399 42.90 -10.83 20.34
C PHE A 399 43.77 -10.15 19.25
N PRO A 400 44.66 -9.19 19.59
CA PRO A 400 45.68 -8.78 18.66
C PRO A 400 46.55 -10.02 18.40
N ILE A 401 46.56 -10.51 17.15
CA ILE A 401 47.48 -11.59 16.73
C ILE A 401 48.86 -11.07 17.00
N GLY A 402 49.49 -11.59 18.03
CA GLY A 402 50.91 -11.32 18.33
C GLY A 402 51.73 -11.71 17.11
N ARG A 403 52.46 -10.73 16.56
CA ARG A 403 53.52 -10.94 15.62
C ARG A 403 54.78 -11.31 16.38
#